data_668aab061aea37cf0191d7c6762c925c
#
_entry.id   668aab061aea37cf0191d7c6762c925c
#
_cell.length_a   1.000
_cell.length_b   1.000
_cell.length_c   1.000
_cell.angle_alpha   90.00
_cell.angle_beta   90.00
_cell.angle_gamma   90.00
#
_symmetry.space_group_name_H-M   'P 1'
#
loop_
_entity.id
_entity.type
_entity.pdbx_description
1 polymer ?
#
loop_
_entity_poly.entity_id
_entity_poly.type
_entity_poly.pdbx_seq_one_letter_code
_entity_poly.pdbx_strand_id
1 'polypeptide(L)'
;MKNKRLITVVALIMLYLVGTFIYEKITPASTESKPKETNQTVSVGVLQYVSHPALDEIYRGIKDGLEQSGLEEGKNLTISFQNGQADQSKLATMSQQLVQADPDVLVGIATPAAQSLANVTNTIPLVLGAVTDPVGAG
;
A
#
# COMPACT_ATOMS: atom_id res chain seq x y z
N MET A 1 -44.13 -2.55 52.56
CA MET A 1 -42.66 -2.58 52.79
C MET A 1 -41.89 -3.49 51.85
N LYS A 2 -42.50 -4.50 51.23
CA LYS A 2 -41.81 -5.41 50.27
C LYS A 2 -41.37 -4.72 48.98
N ASN A 3 -42.09 -3.72 48.50
CA ASN A 3 -41.82 -3.09 47.21
C ASN A 3 -40.60 -2.14 47.19
N LYS A 4 -40.22 -1.60 48.36
CA LYS A 4 -39.04 -0.70 48.41
C LYS A 4 -37.73 -1.46 48.20
N ARG A 5 -37.62 -2.70 48.69
CA ARG A 5 -36.44 -3.55 48.48
C ARG A 5 -36.33 -4.05 47.03
N LEU A 6 -37.48 -4.32 46.40
CA LEU A 6 -37.53 -4.73 45.00
C LEU A 6 -37.07 -3.57 44.08
N ILE A 7 -37.55 -2.36 44.36
CA ILE A 7 -37.16 -1.14 43.58
C ILE A 7 -35.68 -0.86 43.72
N THR A 8 -35.09 -1.01 44.92
CA THR A 8 -33.65 -0.83 45.13
C THR A 8 -32.81 -1.86 44.36
N VAL A 9 -33.23 -3.11 44.33
CA VAL A 9 -32.54 -4.17 43.59
C VAL A 9 -32.61 -3.95 42.10
N VAL A 10 -33.77 -3.54 41.56
CA VAL A 10 -33.97 -3.23 40.15
C VAL A 10 -33.11 -2.02 39.76
N ALA A 11 -33.06 -0.99 40.61
CA ALA A 11 -32.25 0.20 40.36
C ALA A 11 -30.74 -0.14 40.33
N LEU A 12 -30.25 -1.01 41.20
CA LEU A 12 -28.87 -1.48 41.22
C LEU A 12 -28.51 -2.28 39.95
N ILE A 13 -29.44 -3.17 39.51
CA ILE A 13 -29.23 -3.94 38.27
C ILE A 13 -29.21 -3.03 37.05
N MET A 14 -30.10 -2.05 36.98
CA MET A 14 -30.09 -1.05 35.88
C MET A 14 -28.81 -0.21 35.87
N LEU A 15 -28.33 0.18 37.04
CA LEU A 15 -27.11 0.95 37.18
C LEU A 15 -25.87 0.12 36.78
N TYR A 16 -25.86 -1.16 37.07
CA TYR A 16 -24.84 -2.11 36.66
C TYR A 16 -24.84 -2.32 35.13
N LEU A 17 -26.03 -2.52 34.52
CA LEU A 17 -26.17 -2.68 33.07
C LEU A 17 -25.76 -1.40 32.31
N VAL A 18 -26.12 -0.22 32.80
CA VAL A 18 -25.70 1.06 32.21
C VAL A 18 -24.19 1.25 32.38
N GLY A 19 -23.62 0.88 33.52
CA GLY A 19 -22.17 0.93 33.76
C GLY A 19 -21.38 0.04 32.82
N THR A 20 -21.84 -1.19 32.56
CA THR A 20 -21.18 -2.09 31.59
C THR A 20 -21.31 -1.59 30.16
N PHE A 21 -22.45 -1.01 29.80
CA PHE A 21 -22.65 -0.43 28.46
C PHE A 21 -21.78 0.82 28.21
N ILE A 22 -21.55 1.61 29.25
CA ILE A 22 -20.65 2.79 29.15
C ILE A 22 -19.17 2.36 29.19
N TYR A 23 -18.86 1.28 29.91
CA TYR A 23 -17.49 0.77 30.01
C TYR A 23 -16.97 0.25 28.65
N GLU A 24 -17.82 -0.38 27.84
CA GLU A 24 -17.50 -0.80 26.47
C GLU A 24 -17.24 0.39 25.51
N LYS A 25 -17.83 1.55 25.81
CA LYS A 25 -17.59 2.77 24.99
C LYS A 25 -16.35 3.56 25.39
N ILE A 26 -15.81 3.34 26.56
CA ILE A 26 -14.66 4.12 27.11
C ILE A 26 -13.34 3.34 27.03
N THR A 27 -13.37 2.03 26.89
CA THR A 27 -12.16 1.26 26.57
C THR A 27 -11.77 1.61 25.15
N PRO A 28 -10.58 2.23 24.91
CA PRO A 28 -10.09 2.34 23.56
C PRO A 28 -9.87 0.90 23.09
N ALA A 29 -10.78 0.41 22.27
CA ALA A 29 -10.54 -0.77 21.49
C ALA A 29 -9.19 -0.53 20.81
N SER A 30 -8.20 -1.36 21.11
CA SER A 30 -7.05 -1.51 20.26
C SER A 30 -7.58 -1.58 18.85
N THR A 31 -7.31 -0.52 18.09
CA THR A 31 -7.69 -0.40 16.72
C THR A 31 -6.88 -1.45 15.96
N GLU A 32 -7.36 -2.69 15.95
CA GLU A 32 -7.19 -3.49 14.76
C GLU A 32 -7.96 -2.71 13.70
N SER A 33 -7.23 -1.91 12.96
CA SER A 33 -7.71 -1.33 11.72
C SER A 33 -8.00 -2.52 10.79
N LYS A 34 -9.23 -3.02 10.89
CA LYS A 34 -9.83 -3.81 9.83
C LYS A 34 -9.55 -3.02 8.56
N PRO A 35 -8.87 -3.57 7.56
CA PRO A 35 -8.65 -2.86 6.32
C PRO A 35 -10.03 -2.41 5.84
N LYS A 36 -10.21 -1.09 5.76
CA LYS A 36 -11.37 -0.51 5.10
C LYS A 36 -11.33 -1.11 3.70
N GLU A 37 -12.28 -1.95 3.35
CA GLU A 37 -12.50 -2.37 1.97
C GLU A 37 -12.83 -1.11 1.18
N THR A 38 -11.78 -0.39 0.83
CA THR A 38 -11.85 0.59 -0.22
C THR A 38 -11.79 -0.23 -1.50
N ASN A 39 -12.86 -0.25 -2.28
CA ASN A 39 -12.89 -0.73 -3.66
C ASN A 39 -11.97 0.12 -4.56
N GLN A 40 -10.85 0.56 -4.03
CA GLN A 40 -9.86 1.35 -4.72
C GLN A 40 -8.79 0.39 -5.22
N THR A 41 -8.74 0.20 -6.53
CA THR A 41 -7.67 -0.55 -7.18
C THR A 41 -6.40 0.28 -7.12
N VAL A 42 -5.35 -0.27 -6.53
CA VAL A 42 -4.02 0.35 -6.50
C VAL A 42 -3.32 0.06 -7.83
N SER A 43 -2.69 1.06 -8.41
CA SER A 43 -1.95 0.95 -9.67
C SER A 43 -0.46 1.18 -9.44
N VAL A 44 0.36 0.26 -9.93
CA VAL A 44 1.83 0.28 -9.81
C VAL A 44 2.47 0.23 -11.19
N GLY A 45 3.29 1.22 -11.51
CA GLY A 45 4.11 1.21 -12.72
C GLY A 45 5.52 0.73 -12.41
N VAL A 46 6.02 -0.28 -13.10
CA VAL A 46 7.36 -0.84 -12.90
C VAL A 46 8.18 -0.72 -14.17
N LEU A 47 9.34 -0.09 -14.08
CA LEU A 47 10.32 -0.04 -15.14
C LEU A 47 11.59 -0.77 -14.71
N GLN A 48 11.94 -1.83 -15.40
CA GLN A 48 13.18 -2.58 -15.22
C GLN A 48 14.13 -2.29 -16.38
N TYR A 49 15.41 -2.05 -16.09
CA TYR A 49 16.39 -1.71 -17.13
C TYR A 49 16.64 -2.89 -18.08
N VAL A 50 16.83 -4.08 -17.53
CA VAL A 50 17.17 -5.30 -18.30
C VAL A 50 16.72 -6.54 -17.53
N SER A 51 16.41 -7.63 -18.25
CA SER A 51 16.24 -8.94 -17.62
C SER A 51 17.60 -9.48 -17.17
N HIS A 52 17.70 -9.69 -15.88
CA HIS A 52 18.84 -10.31 -15.21
C HIS A 52 18.33 -11.04 -13.97
N PRO A 53 18.84 -12.23 -13.63
CA PRO A 53 18.31 -13.03 -12.52
C PRO A 53 18.14 -12.23 -11.22
N ALA A 54 19.12 -11.39 -10.86
CA ALA A 54 19.04 -10.58 -9.64
C ALA A 54 17.93 -9.50 -9.71
N LEU A 55 17.71 -8.88 -10.87
CA LEU A 55 16.67 -7.85 -11.05
C LEU A 55 15.28 -8.48 -11.15
N ASP A 56 15.18 -9.64 -11.78
CA ASP A 56 13.95 -10.41 -11.89
C ASP A 56 13.48 -10.90 -10.51
N GLU A 57 14.43 -11.27 -9.62
CA GLU A 57 14.15 -11.59 -8.22
C GLU A 57 13.62 -10.38 -7.43
N ILE A 58 14.16 -9.18 -7.68
CA ILE A 58 13.65 -7.95 -7.06
C ILE A 58 12.20 -7.71 -7.48
N TYR A 59 11.90 -7.82 -8.76
CA TYR A 59 10.53 -7.68 -9.26
C TYR A 59 9.59 -8.72 -8.65
N ARG A 60 10.03 -9.97 -8.52
CA ARG A 60 9.27 -11.02 -7.85
C ARG A 60 9.02 -10.67 -6.39
N GLY A 61 10.05 -10.25 -5.66
CA GLY A 61 9.93 -9.84 -4.27
C GLY A 61 8.96 -8.67 -4.06
N ILE A 62 8.90 -7.73 -5.01
CA ILE A 62 7.91 -6.63 -4.99
C ILE A 62 6.49 -7.19 -5.12
N LYS A 63 6.25 -8.10 -6.07
CA LYS A 63 4.94 -8.74 -6.24
C LYS A 63 4.53 -9.51 -4.99
N ASP A 64 5.42 -10.33 -4.46
CA ASP A 64 5.18 -11.13 -3.26
C ASP A 64 4.88 -10.24 -2.04
N GLY A 65 5.58 -9.12 -1.90
CA GLY A 65 5.34 -8.14 -0.83
C GLY A 65 3.99 -7.44 -0.94
N LEU A 66 3.57 -7.09 -2.15
CA LEU A 66 2.25 -6.51 -2.41
C LEU A 66 1.15 -7.52 -2.08
N GLU A 67 1.30 -8.76 -2.50
CA GLU A 67 0.35 -9.84 -2.23
C GLU A 67 0.22 -10.14 -0.72
N GLN A 68 1.35 -10.20 -0.01
CA GLN A 68 1.36 -10.34 1.46
C GLN A 68 0.69 -9.17 2.17
N SER A 69 0.66 -7.99 1.56
CA SER A 69 -0.03 -6.80 2.06
C SER A 69 -1.53 -6.79 1.72
N GLY A 70 -2.05 -7.84 1.09
CA GLY A 70 -3.45 -7.96 0.70
C GLY A 70 -3.80 -7.31 -0.64
N LEU A 71 -2.78 -6.95 -1.44
CA LEU A 71 -2.95 -6.43 -2.80
C LEU A 71 -2.76 -7.56 -3.81
N GLU A 72 -3.85 -7.97 -4.46
CA GLU A 72 -3.85 -9.07 -5.43
C GLU A 72 -4.07 -8.54 -6.85
N GLU A 73 -3.16 -8.89 -7.76
CA GLU A 73 -3.25 -8.51 -9.18
C GLU A 73 -4.55 -9.05 -9.79
N GLY A 74 -5.30 -8.17 -10.46
CA GLY A 74 -6.59 -8.50 -11.05
C GLY A 74 -7.79 -8.37 -10.11
N LYS A 75 -7.60 -8.10 -8.81
CA LYS A 75 -8.66 -7.81 -7.83
C LYS A 75 -8.64 -6.34 -7.40
N ASN A 76 -7.60 -5.96 -6.67
CA ASN A 76 -7.42 -4.61 -6.11
C ASN A 76 -6.03 -4.02 -6.44
N LEU A 77 -5.27 -4.68 -7.32
CA LEU A 77 -3.95 -4.26 -7.77
C LEU A 77 -3.85 -4.40 -9.30
N THR A 78 -3.30 -3.36 -9.92
CA THR A 78 -2.88 -3.39 -11.33
C THR A 78 -1.39 -3.08 -11.40
N ILE A 79 -0.60 -3.94 -12.04
CA ILE A 79 0.83 -3.74 -12.26
C ILE A 79 1.08 -3.55 -13.76
N SER A 80 1.66 -2.40 -14.12
CA SER A 80 2.14 -2.12 -15.46
C SER A 80 3.66 -2.28 -15.49
N PHE A 81 4.13 -3.40 -16.02
CA PHE A 81 5.56 -3.73 -16.10
C PHE A 81 6.12 -3.44 -17.49
N GLN A 82 7.26 -2.76 -17.54
CA GLN A 82 8.04 -2.55 -18.75
C GLN A 82 9.52 -2.89 -18.53
N ASN A 83 10.16 -3.43 -19.57
CA ASN A 83 11.56 -3.81 -19.56
C ASN A 83 12.31 -3.10 -20.70
N GLY A 84 13.32 -2.33 -20.34
CA GLY A 84 14.12 -1.54 -21.29
C GLY A 84 15.05 -2.36 -22.18
N GLN A 85 15.27 -3.65 -21.89
CA GLN A 85 16.13 -4.54 -22.66
C GLN A 85 17.56 -4.00 -22.84
N ALA A 86 18.09 -3.33 -21.81
CA ALA A 86 19.39 -2.63 -21.81
C ALA A 86 19.51 -1.50 -22.85
N ASP A 87 18.39 -1.02 -23.39
CA ASP A 87 18.35 0.06 -24.36
C ASP A 87 17.91 1.37 -23.69
N GLN A 88 18.86 2.24 -23.40
CA GLN A 88 18.60 3.54 -22.77
C GLN A 88 17.66 4.44 -23.59
N SER A 89 17.67 4.31 -24.91
CA SER A 89 16.83 5.14 -25.78
C SER A 89 15.34 4.85 -25.60
N LYS A 90 15.00 3.64 -25.18
CA LYS A 90 13.62 3.21 -24.92
C LYS A 90 13.12 3.65 -23.55
N LEU A 91 14.03 3.82 -22.58
CA LEU A 91 13.65 4.12 -21.20
C LEU A 91 12.83 5.41 -21.08
N ALA A 92 13.21 6.46 -21.78
CA ALA A 92 12.48 7.73 -21.74
C ALA A 92 11.03 7.59 -22.22
N THR A 93 10.80 6.88 -23.32
CA THR A 93 9.46 6.62 -23.85
C THR A 93 8.65 5.73 -22.90
N MET A 94 9.26 4.70 -22.36
CA MET A 94 8.62 3.79 -21.40
C MET A 94 8.25 4.51 -20.09
N SER A 95 9.15 5.37 -19.59
CA SER A 95 8.88 6.21 -18.43
C SER A 95 7.68 7.13 -18.65
N GLN A 96 7.63 7.80 -19.80
CA GLN A 96 6.50 8.66 -20.15
C GLN A 96 5.19 7.89 -20.23
N GLN A 97 5.20 6.69 -20.83
CA GLN A 97 4.01 5.83 -20.90
C GLN A 97 3.51 5.41 -19.51
N LEU A 98 4.42 5.03 -18.62
CA LEU A 98 4.07 4.66 -17.25
C LEU A 98 3.50 5.85 -16.48
N VAL A 99 4.09 7.05 -16.60
CA VAL A 99 3.60 8.27 -15.95
C VAL A 99 2.25 8.70 -16.51
N GLN A 100 2.02 8.58 -17.83
CA GLN A 100 0.74 8.91 -18.46
C GLN A 100 -0.41 8.00 -17.99
N ALA A 101 -0.11 6.79 -17.54
CA ALA A 101 -1.09 5.89 -16.94
C ALA A 101 -1.53 6.33 -15.53
N ASP A 102 -0.90 7.38 -14.98
CA ASP A 102 -1.18 7.97 -13.66
C ASP A 102 -1.24 6.94 -12.53
N PRO A 103 -0.17 6.14 -12.32
CA PRO A 103 -0.13 5.14 -11.28
C PRO A 103 0.00 5.78 -9.89
N ASP A 104 -0.45 5.06 -8.86
CA ASP A 104 -0.30 5.49 -7.46
C ASP A 104 1.16 5.48 -7.01
N VAL A 105 1.98 4.58 -7.60
CA VAL A 105 3.41 4.48 -7.32
C VAL A 105 4.17 3.97 -8.54
N LEU A 106 5.39 4.44 -8.69
CA LEU A 106 6.35 3.96 -9.69
C LEU A 106 7.48 3.19 -9.01
N VAL A 107 8.02 2.20 -9.69
CA VAL A 107 9.18 1.43 -9.26
C VAL A 107 10.21 1.42 -10.37
N GLY A 108 11.41 1.90 -10.08
CA GLY A 108 12.56 1.84 -10.98
C GLY A 108 13.54 0.77 -10.52
N ILE A 109 13.74 -0.27 -11.34
CA ILE A 109 14.66 -1.36 -11.05
C ILE A 109 15.94 -1.19 -11.87
N ALA A 110 17.05 -1.00 -11.19
CA ALA A 110 18.36 -0.54 -11.61
C ALA A 110 18.43 0.98 -11.88
N THR A 111 19.62 1.54 -11.69
CA THR A 111 19.88 2.99 -11.75
C THR A 111 19.38 3.67 -13.04
N PRO A 112 19.60 3.13 -14.26
CA PRO A 112 19.12 3.80 -15.48
C PRO A 112 17.60 3.91 -15.56
N ALA A 113 16.87 2.88 -15.08
CA ALA A 113 15.41 2.90 -15.05
C ALA A 113 14.89 3.93 -14.03
N ALA A 114 15.48 3.94 -12.83
CA ALA A 114 15.13 4.89 -11.77
C ALA A 114 15.35 6.34 -12.22
N GLN A 115 16.50 6.64 -12.80
CA GLN A 115 16.82 7.98 -13.33
C GLN A 115 15.86 8.40 -14.44
N SER A 116 15.51 7.47 -15.33
CA SER A 116 14.57 7.77 -16.42
C SER A 116 13.20 8.14 -15.88
N LEU A 117 12.70 7.45 -14.86
CA LEU A 117 11.43 7.77 -14.19
C LEU A 117 11.50 9.10 -13.45
N ALA A 118 12.57 9.34 -12.68
CA ALA A 118 12.77 10.59 -11.94
C ALA A 118 12.83 11.82 -12.86
N ASN A 119 13.34 11.67 -14.10
CA ASN A 119 13.40 12.75 -15.07
C ASN A 119 12.03 13.13 -15.67
N VAL A 120 11.02 12.27 -15.60
CA VAL A 120 9.71 12.52 -16.23
C VAL A 120 8.61 12.83 -15.22
N THR A 121 8.82 12.59 -13.92
CA THR A 121 7.87 12.93 -12.87
C THR A 121 8.56 13.30 -11.56
N ASN A 122 7.96 14.23 -10.85
CA ASN A 122 8.33 14.59 -9.47
C ASN A 122 7.13 14.58 -8.53
N THR A 123 5.97 14.10 -9.00
CA THR A 123 4.71 14.10 -8.26
C THR A 123 4.27 12.69 -7.86
N ILE A 124 4.58 11.69 -8.68
CA ILE A 124 4.26 10.30 -8.39
C ILE A 124 5.38 9.71 -7.51
N PRO A 125 5.07 9.07 -6.38
CA PRO A 125 6.07 8.43 -5.54
C PRO A 125 6.88 7.39 -6.32
N LEU A 126 8.21 7.45 -6.21
CA LEU A 126 9.14 6.56 -6.89
C LEU A 126 9.89 5.69 -5.88
N VAL A 127 9.76 4.38 -6.01
CA VAL A 127 10.51 3.38 -5.25
C VAL A 127 11.72 2.92 -6.07
N LEU A 128 12.88 2.87 -5.43
CA LEU A 128 14.14 2.51 -6.06
C LEU A 128 14.56 1.08 -5.70
N GLY A 129 14.72 0.23 -6.70
CA GLY A 129 15.22 -1.14 -6.56
C GLY A 129 16.59 -1.31 -7.22
N ALA A 130 17.58 -1.86 -6.48
CA ALA A 130 18.93 -2.08 -6.97
C ALA A 130 19.61 -0.82 -7.56
N VAL A 131 19.42 0.32 -6.91
CA VAL A 131 20.04 1.59 -7.29
C VAL A 131 21.32 1.79 -6.49
N THR A 132 22.44 2.06 -7.17
CA THR A 132 23.76 2.17 -6.54
C THR A 132 23.92 3.47 -5.75
N ASP A 133 23.33 4.55 -6.24
CA ASP A 133 23.33 5.86 -5.58
C ASP A 133 21.91 6.46 -5.65
N PRO A 134 21.10 6.22 -4.63
CA PRO A 134 19.71 6.72 -4.65
C PRO A 134 19.63 8.24 -4.52
N VAL A 135 20.64 8.91 -3.95
CA VAL A 135 20.65 10.37 -3.79
C VAL A 135 21.02 11.05 -5.10
N GLY A 136 21.94 10.47 -5.87
CA GLY A 136 22.34 10.98 -7.19
C GLY A 136 21.40 10.56 -8.33
N ALA A 137 20.42 9.70 -8.07
CA ALA A 137 19.49 9.22 -9.08
C ALA A 137 18.22 10.09 -9.24
N GLY A 138 17.99 11.05 -8.33
CA GLY A 138 16.81 11.92 -8.36
C GLY A 138 17.07 13.31 -7.84
#